data_15b082ba0052ee9944e7bd7dc758b77e
#
_entry.id   15b082ba0052ee9944e7bd7dc758b77e
#
_cell.length_a   1.000
_cell.length_b   1.000
_cell.length_c   1.000
_cell.angle_alpha   90.00
_cell.angle_beta   90.00
_cell.angle_gamma   90.00
#
_symmetry.space_group_name_H-M   'P 1'
#
loop_
_entity.id
_entity.type
_entity.pdbx_description
1 polymer ?
#
loop_
_entity_poly.entity_id
_entity_poly.type
_entity_poly.pdbx_seq_one_letter_code
_entity_poly.pdbx_strand_id
1 'polypeptide(L)'
;IKIKTDGYIGYIVKKKFASKFKATHKVSVLKANTYKKPIIKTKQQKKLTFNSKILAKERNGLFIKFENCWIKTKDLKPINYKYKNIFSKIKIFKEVKYKWGGKSFNGLDCSALLQIFYNFNNRFCPRDTLEQRKFFKKKIKLKNINRNDLIFWKGHVAIALSKNTLVHAYGPLKKVVIMNIFKTIKRIENTAKLKVIGVRRI
;
A
#
# COMPACT_ATOMS: atom_id res chain seq x y z
N ILE A 1 -18.69 -5.47 11.45
CA ILE A 1 -17.33 -5.46 12.02
C ILE A 1 -16.65 -4.13 11.78
N LYS A 2 -15.72 -3.77 12.67
CA LYS A 2 -14.80 -2.65 12.50
C LYS A 2 -13.37 -3.18 12.37
N ILE A 3 -12.69 -2.83 11.30
CA ILE A 3 -11.31 -3.26 11.04
C ILE A 3 -10.34 -2.39 11.84
N LYS A 4 -9.58 -2.98 12.78
CA LYS A 4 -8.67 -2.22 13.67
C LYS A 4 -7.55 -1.48 12.93
N THR A 5 -7.10 -2.00 11.78
CA THR A 5 -5.95 -1.44 11.05
C THR A 5 -6.27 -0.17 10.27
N ASP A 6 -7.54 0.13 10.01
CA ASP A 6 -7.95 1.28 9.19
C ASP A 6 -9.26 1.94 9.63
N GLY A 7 -9.91 1.38 10.65
CA GLY A 7 -11.18 1.89 11.16
C GLY A 7 -12.38 1.64 10.26
N TYR A 8 -12.23 0.93 9.13
CA TYR A 8 -13.32 0.66 8.20
C TYR A 8 -14.41 -0.18 8.85
N ILE A 9 -15.67 0.20 8.64
CA ILE A 9 -16.85 -0.51 9.16
C ILE A 9 -17.55 -1.18 7.99
N GLY A 10 -17.93 -2.45 8.15
CA GLY A 10 -18.63 -3.20 7.12
C GLY A 10 -19.24 -4.48 7.65
N TYR A 11 -19.98 -5.16 6.78
CA TYR A 11 -20.62 -6.43 7.05
C TYR A 11 -19.79 -7.57 6.47
N ILE A 12 -19.80 -8.72 7.13
CA ILE A 12 -19.20 -9.96 6.64
C ILE A 12 -20.15 -11.11 6.88
N VAL A 13 -20.08 -12.13 6.05
CA VAL A 13 -20.83 -13.38 6.27
C VAL A 13 -20.34 -14.03 7.57
N LYS A 14 -21.27 -14.45 8.45
CA LYS A 14 -20.94 -15.17 9.69
C LYS A 14 -20.30 -16.51 9.33
N LYS A 15 -18.99 -16.64 9.57
CA LYS A 15 -18.19 -17.85 9.35
C LYS A 15 -17.31 -18.11 10.56
N LYS A 16 -16.78 -19.34 10.68
CA LYS A 16 -15.69 -19.62 11.61
C LYS A 16 -14.46 -18.81 11.20
N PHE A 17 -13.95 -18.00 12.10
CA PHE A 17 -12.73 -17.23 11.88
C PHE A 17 -11.52 -18.08 12.28
N ALA A 18 -10.41 -17.94 11.55
CA ALA A 18 -9.14 -18.50 11.96
C ALA A 18 -8.73 -17.93 13.33
N SER A 19 -8.04 -18.73 14.12
CA SER A 19 -7.46 -18.27 15.39
C SER A 19 -6.49 -17.11 15.14
N LYS A 20 -6.46 -16.19 16.09
CA LYS A 20 -5.51 -15.07 16.06
C LYS A 20 -4.08 -15.59 16.16
N PHE A 21 -3.20 -15.19 15.26
CA PHE A 21 -1.78 -15.51 15.33
C PHE A 21 -0.93 -14.25 15.53
N LYS A 22 0.21 -14.41 16.20
CA LYS A 22 1.19 -13.33 16.39
C LYS A 22 2.18 -13.34 15.21
N ALA A 23 1.98 -12.44 14.26
CA ALA A 23 2.88 -12.34 13.12
C ALA A 23 4.31 -12.00 13.55
N THR A 24 5.30 -12.64 12.93
CA THR A 24 6.74 -12.39 13.15
C THR A 24 7.38 -11.64 12.00
N HIS A 25 6.85 -11.81 10.77
CA HIS A 25 7.38 -11.21 9.55
C HIS A 25 6.27 -10.61 8.68
N LYS A 26 6.69 -9.77 7.74
CA LYS A 26 5.84 -9.17 6.71
C LYS A 26 6.55 -9.15 5.37
N VAL A 27 5.79 -9.30 4.29
CA VAL A 27 6.28 -9.28 2.90
C VAL A 27 6.70 -7.86 2.53
N SER A 28 7.93 -7.71 2.01
CA SER A 28 8.55 -6.42 1.65
C SER A 28 8.71 -6.21 0.13
N VAL A 29 8.27 -7.17 -0.67
CA VAL A 29 8.25 -7.10 -2.15
C VAL A 29 6.82 -7.00 -2.65
N LEU A 30 6.63 -6.48 -3.87
CA LEU A 30 5.29 -6.34 -4.45
C LEU A 30 4.52 -7.67 -4.45
N LYS A 31 5.23 -8.76 -4.80
CA LYS A 31 4.67 -10.09 -5.01
C LYS A 31 5.69 -11.15 -4.61
N ALA A 32 5.46 -11.83 -3.52
CA ALA A 32 6.29 -12.92 -3.04
C ALA A 32 5.72 -14.27 -3.47
N ASN A 33 6.54 -15.13 -4.07
CA ASN A 33 6.16 -16.49 -4.42
C ASN A 33 6.18 -17.39 -3.18
N THR A 34 5.30 -18.39 -3.17
CA THR A 34 5.33 -19.48 -2.17
C THR A 34 5.81 -20.79 -2.81
N TYR A 35 6.29 -21.71 -1.99
CA TYR A 35 6.92 -22.97 -2.40
C TYR A 35 6.41 -24.13 -1.54
N LYS A 36 6.30 -25.35 -2.11
CA LYS A 36 5.91 -26.56 -1.36
C LYS A 36 7.05 -27.05 -0.45
N LYS A 37 8.30 -26.95 -0.92
CA LYS A 37 9.54 -27.31 -0.22
C LYS A 37 10.51 -26.12 -0.29
N PRO A 38 11.57 -26.04 0.51
CA PRO A 38 12.56 -24.96 0.46
C PRO A 38 13.48 -25.07 -0.77
N ILE A 39 12.89 -25.28 -1.95
CA ILE A 39 13.54 -25.47 -3.24
C ILE A 39 12.81 -24.65 -4.29
N ILE A 40 13.54 -23.90 -5.13
CA ILE A 40 12.99 -22.99 -6.13
C ILE A 40 12.06 -23.70 -7.12
N LYS A 41 12.39 -24.92 -7.54
CA LYS A 41 11.60 -25.72 -8.48
C LYS A 41 10.19 -26.08 -7.97
N THR A 42 9.94 -25.98 -6.64
CA THR A 42 8.66 -26.32 -6.02
C THR A 42 7.72 -25.13 -5.84
N LYS A 43 7.91 -24.08 -6.64
CA LYS A 43 7.08 -22.86 -6.66
C LYS A 43 5.60 -23.18 -6.83
N GLN A 44 4.77 -22.53 -6.03
CA GLN A 44 3.31 -22.64 -6.09
C GLN A 44 2.67 -21.47 -6.87
N GLN A 45 1.41 -21.64 -7.27
CA GLN A 45 0.63 -20.55 -7.84
C GLN A 45 0.25 -19.47 -6.81
N LYS A 46 0.05 -19.87 -5.53
CA LYS A 46 -0.24 -18.94 -4.42
C LYS A 46 0.90 -17.94 -4.27
N LYS A 47 0.56 -16.66 -4.13
CA LYS A 47 1.50 -15.55 -3.94
C LYS A 47 1.01 -14.66 -2.83
N LEU A 48 1.94 -14.06 -2.09
CA LEU A 48 1.64 -13.08 -1.06
C LEU A 48 1.89 -11.66 -1.58
N THR A 49 1.04 -10.72 -1.22
CA THR A 49 1.19 -9.32 -1.57
C THR A 49 2.07 -8.58 -0.57
N PHE A 50 2.58 -7.42 -0.96
CA PHE A 50 3.27 -6.50 -0.06
C PHE A 50 2.46 -6.28 1.23
N ASN A 51 3.15 -6.29 2.37
CA ASN A 51 2.59 -6.18 3.71
C ASN A 51 1.73 -7.37 4.18
N SER A 52 1.66 -8.49 3.45
CA SER A 52 1.10 -9.73 4.00
C SER A 52 1.91 -10.15 5.22
N LYS A 53 1.22 -10.46 6.32
CA LYS A 53 1.84 -10.83 7.60
C LYS A 53 1.85 -12.34 7.75
N ILE A 54 2.96 -12.91 8.22
CA ILE A 54 3.13 -14.34 8.44
C ILE A 54 3.71 -14.63 9.83
N LEU A 55 3.41 -15.80 10.36
CA LEU A 55 4.11 -16.40 11.49
C LEU A 55 5.19 -17.35 10.93
N ALA A 56 6.44 -16.95 11.04
CA ALA A 56 7.56 -17.78 10.68
C ALA A 56 7.71 -18.92 11.71
N LYS A 57 7.85 -20.16 11.24
CA LYS A 57 7.97 -21.37 12.07
C LYS A 57 9.38 -21.93 12.07
N GLU A 58 9.96 -22.02 10.88
CA GLU A 58 11.22 -22.74 10.65
C GLU A 58 12.02 -22.03 9.55
N ARG A 59 13.34 -22.07 9.63
CA ARG A 59 14.24 -21.58 8.58
C ARG A 59 15.04 -22.74 7.99
N ASN A 60 15.12 -22.80 6.68
CA ASN A 60 15.98 -23.71 5.94
C ASN A 60 16.70 -22.93 4.83
N GLY A 61 17.98 -22.66 5.02
CA GLY A 61 18.80 -21.86 4.12
C GLY A 61 18.17 -20.50 3.80
N LEU A 62 17.82 -20.31 2.53
CA LEU A 62 17.22 -19.08 1.99
C LEU A 62 15.70 -19.00 2.14
N PHE A 63 15.07 -19.95 2.84
CA PHE A 63 13.61 -20.05 2.97
C PHE A 63 13.17 -20.03 4.43
N ILE A 64 11.95 -19.54 4.63
CA ILE A 64 11.22 -19.55 5.90
C ILE A 64 9.88 -20.28 5.68
N LYS A 65 9.55 -21.21 6.58
CA LYS A 65 8.28 -21.93 6.61
C LYS A 65 7.21 -21.11 7.33
N PHE A 66 6.04 -21.05 6.76
CA PHE A 66 4.84 -20.52 7.37
C PHE A 66 3.65 -21.35 6.90
N GLU A 67 2.67 -21.57 7.78
CA GLU A 67 1.59 -22.53 7.47
C GLU A 67 2.19 -23.83 6.89
N ASN A 68 1.71 -24.27 5.74
CA ASN A 68 2.21 -25.44 4.98
C ASN A 68 3.02 -25.03 3.74
N CYS A 69 3.63 -23.85 3.75
CA CYS A 69 4.35 -23.29 2.62
C CYS A 69 5.71 -22.73 3.05
N TRP A 70 6.58 -22.53 2.05
CA TRP A 70 7.87 -21.85 2.19
C TRP A 70 7.87 -20.54 1.40
N ILE A 71 8.62 -19.57 1.86
CA ILE A 71 8.83 -18.26 1.22
C ILE A 71 10.30 -17.87 1.32
N LYS A 72 10.83 -17.15 0.32
CA LYS A 72 12.22 -16.69 0.37
C LYS A 72 12.42 -15.66 1.48
N THR A 73 13.46 -15.84 2.28
CA THR A 73 13.84 -14.92 3.38
C THR A 73 14.01 -13.49 2.90
N LYS A 74 14.63 -13.30 1.71
CA LYS A 74 14.85 -11.97 1.11
C LYS A 74 13.57 -11.20 0.80
N ASP A 75 12.42 -11.87 0.65
CA ASP A 75 11.14 -11.26 0.37
C ASP A 75 10.43 -10.75 1.63
N LEU A 76 11.04 -11.01 2.80
CA LEU A 76 10.48 -10.70 4.11
C LEU A 76 11.28 -9.63 4.85
N LYS A 77 10.61 -8.98 5.78
CA LYS A 77 11.19 -8.17 6.85
C LYS A 77 10.56 -8.57 8.19
N PRO A 78 11.30 -8.42 9.30
CA PRO A 78 10.70 -8.58 10.64
C PRO A 78 9.47 -7.72 10.81
N ILE A 79 8.51 -8.14 11.62
CA ILE A 79 7.22 -7.44 11.77
C ILE A 79 7.39 -6.01 12.30
N ASN A 80 8.40 -5.77 13.12
CA ASN A 80 8.72 -4.45 13.69
C ASN A 80 9.55 -3.55 12.76
N TYR A 81 10.06 -4.07 11.64
CA TYR A 81 10.84 -3.29 10.67
C TYR A 81 10.04 -2.10 10.15
N LYS A 82 10.71 -0.95 10.01
CA LYS A 82 10.13 0.29 9.44
C LYS A 82 11.12 0.88 8.45
N TYR A 83 10.61 1.40 7.34
CA TYR A 83 11.44 2.21 6.44
C TYR A 83 11.70 3.58 7.06
N LYS A 84 12.94 4.08 7.01
CA LYS A 84 13.28 5.45 7.39
C LYS A 84 12.46 6.48 6.60
N ASN A 85 12.34 6.30 5.29
CA ASN A 85 11.36 7.01 4.47
C ASN A 85 10.20 6.06 4.17
N ILE A 86 9.00 6.41 4.65
CA ILE A 86 7.81 5.57 4.58
C ILE A 86 7.47 5.11 3.14
N PHE A 87 7.72 5.95 2.14
CA PHE A 87 7.44 5.66 0.74
C PHE A 87 8.68 5.26 -0.09
N SER A 88 9.81 4.89 0.55
CA SER A 88 11.06 4.57 -0.16
C SER A 88 10.91 3.49 -1.23
N LYS A 89 10.01 2.54 -1.04
CA LYS A 89 9.74 1.43 -1.97
C LYS A 89 8.50 1.64 -2.86
N ILE A 90 7.89 2.82 -2.85
CA ILE A 90 6.61 3.04 -3.55
C ILE A 90 6.67 2.77 -5.06
N LYS A 91 7.84 2.96 -5.68
CA LYS A 91 8.06 2.69 -7.11
C LYS A 91 7.84 1.23 -7.52
N ILE A 92 7.91 0.25 -6.58
CA ILE A 92 7.60 -1.16 -6.90
C ILE A 92 6.14 -1.34 -7.34
N PHE A 93 5.25 -0.40 -7.01
CA PHE A 93 3.84 -0.43 -7.42
C PHE A 93 3.57 0.21 -8.79
N LYS A 94 4.56 0.84 -9.44
CA LYS A 94 4.41 1.37 -10.80
C LYS A 94 3.85 0.29 -11.73
N GLU A 95 2.90 0.64 -12.60
CA GLU A 95 2.18 -0.23 -13.55
C GLU A 95 1.20 -1.23 -12.88
N VAL A 96 1.10 -1.32 -11.57
CA VAL A 96 0.05 -2.13 -10.94
C VAL A 96 -1.32 -1.60 -11.35
N LYS A 97 -2.23 -2.49 -11.74
CA LYS A 97 -3.58 -2.13 -12.21
C LYS A 97 -4.34 -1.31 -11.17
N TYR A 98 -5.07 -0.30 -11.63
CA TYR A 98 -6.07 0.36 -10.79
C TYR A 98 -7.24 -0.59 -10.56
N LYS A 99 -7.63 -0.77 -9.30
CA LYS A 99 -8.84 -1.49 -8.92
C LYS A 99 -9.46 -0.81 -7.71
N TRP A 100 -10.65 -0.26 -7.87
CA TRP A 100 -11.37 0.35 -6.76
C TRP A 100 -11.61 -0.66 -5.63
N GLY A 101 -11.32 -0.26 -4.38
CA GLY A 101 -11.35 -1.15 -3.21
C GLY A 101 -10.16 -2.12 -3.12
N GLY A 102 -9.31 -2.23 -4.15
CA GLY A 102 -8.16 -3.13 -4.17
C GLY A 102 -7.02 -2.69 -3.24
N LYS A 103 -6.23 -3.66 -2.75
CA LYS A 103 -5.08 -3.46 -1.85
C LYS A 103 -3.92 -4.43 -2.14
N SER A 104 -3.74 -4.89 -3.38
CA SER A 104 -2.75 -5.93 -3.69
C SER A 104 -2.03 -5.70 -5.03
N PHE A 105 -1.08 -6.58 -5.36
CA PHE A 105 -0.45 -6.58 -6.68
C PHE A 105 -1.43 -6.88 -7.83
N ASN A 106 -2.60 -7.44 -7.56
CA ASN A 106 -3.65 -7.68 -8.57
C ASN A 106 -4.47 -6.42 -8.87
N GLY A 107 -4.28 -5.38 -8.08
CA GLY A 107 -4.89 -4.07 -8.25
C GLY A 107 -5.06 -3.35 -6.92
N LEU A 108 -4.98 -2.02 -6.98
CA LEU A 108 -5.19 -1.14 -5.83
C LEU A 108 -5.75 0.21 -6.28
N ASP A 109 -6.39 0.93 -5.36
CA ASP A 109 -6.81 2.32 -5.56
C ASP A 109 -5.83 3.33 -4.92
N CYS A 110 -6.13 4.60 -5.09
CA CYS A 110 -5.26 5.70 -4.66
C CYS A 110 -5.07 5.75 -3.14
N SER A 111 -6.13 5.58 -2.36
CA SER A 111 -6.07 5.57 -0.90
C SER A 111 -5.41 4.32 -0.34
N ALA A 112 -5.57 3.16 -1.00
CA ALA A 112 -4.87 1.95 -0.64
C ALA A 112 -3.36 2.07 -0.84
N LEU A 113 -2.90 2.73 -1.93
CA LEU A 113 -1.48 2.95 -2.17
C LEU A 113 -0.83 3.72 -1.00
N LEU A 114 -1.50 4.74 -0.46
CA LEU A 114 -1.06 5.45 0.73
C LEU A 114 -1.10 4.54 1.98
N GLN A 115 -2.23 3.88 2.20
CA GLN A 115 -2.51 3.09 3.40
C GLN A 115 -1.55 1.92 3.60
N ILE A 116 -1.22 1.15 2.54
CA ILE A 116 -0.37 -0.04 2.66
C ILE A 116 1.05 0.31 3.12
N PHE A 117 1.59 1.48 2.77
CA PHE A 117 2.89 1.94 3.25
C PHE A 117 2.85 2.38 4.71
N TYR A 118 1.76 3.02 5.15
CA TYR A 118 1.54 3.32 6.57
C TYR A 118 1.47 2.03 7.38
N ASN A 119 0.63 1.08 6.96
CA ASN A 119 0.45 -0.20 7.64
C ASN A 119 1.73 -1.04 7.65
N PHE A 120 2.53 -1.00 6.57
CA PHE A 120 3.85 -1.65 6.56
C PHE A 120 4.78 -1.06 7.63
N ASN A 121 4.69 0.24 7.89
CA ASN A 121 5.47 0.93 8.92
C ASN A 121 4.81 0.87 10.31
N ASN A 122 3.83 -0.02 10.51
CA ASN A 122 3.09 -0.20 11.76
C ASN A 122 2.41 1.10 12.24
N ARG A 123 1.95 1.92 11.28
CA ARG A 123 1.20 3.16 11.54
C ARG A 123 -0.23 3.00 11.05
N PHE A 124 -1.17 3.58 11.80
CA PHE A 124 -2.55 3.67 11.38
C PHE A 124 -2.70 4.61 10.18
N CYS A 125 -3.59 4.27 9.25
CA CYS A 125 -4.04 5.13 8.17
C CYS A 125 -5.47 4.75 7.79
N PRO A 126 -6.41 5.69 7.75
CA PRO A 126 -7.77 5.42 7.32
C PRO A 126 -7.84 4.81 5.92
N ARG A 127 -8.96 4.12 5.61
CA ARG A 127 -9.13 3.48 4.31
C ARG A 127 -9.41 4.49 3.20
N ASP A 128 -10.28 5.45 3.43
CA ASP A 128 -10.83 6.31 2.39
C ASP A 128 -10.20 7.70 2.36
N THR A 129 -10.15 8.31 1.19
CA THR A 129 -9.49 9.61 0.95
C THR A 129 -10.03 10.72 1.82
N LEU A 130 -11.36 10.75 2.09
CA LEU A 130 -11.97 11.75 2.95
C LEU A 130 -11.40 11.68 4.36
N GLU A 131 -11.38 10.48 4.92
CA GLU A 131 -10.86 10.24 6.27
C GLU A 131 -9.35 10.42 6.34
N GLN A 132 -8.61 10.03 5.27
CA GLN A 132 -7.17 10.30 5.17
C GLN A 132 -6.89 11.81 5.20
N ARG A 133 -7.64 12.62 4.45
CA ARG A 133 -7.50 14.09 4.45
C ARG A 133 -7.78 14.72 5.81
N LYS A 134 -8.75 14.18 6.57
CA LYS A 134 -9.03 14.59 7.96
C LYS A 134 -7.93 14.13 8.93
N PHE A 135 -7.38 12.93 8.72
CA PHE A 135 -6.37 12.34 9.57
C PHE A 135 -5.04 13.10 9.54
N PHE A 136 -4.58 13.49 8.33
CA PHE A 136 -3.36 14.27 8.17
C PHE A 136 -3.62 15.75 8.45
N LYS A 137 -3.28 16.21 9.67
CA LYS A 137 -3.66 17.55 10.15
C LYS A 137 -2.83 18.69 9.56
N LYS A 138 -1.52 18.46 9.28
CA LYS A 138 -0.60 19.53 8.85
C LYS A 138 -0.90 19.97 7.42
N LYS A 139 -1.60 21.10 7.30
CA LYS A 139 -1.92 21.76 6.01
C LYS A 139 -0.68 22.50 5.50
N ILE A 140 -0.44 22.44 4.19
CA ILE A 140 0.58 23.24 3.52
C ILE A 140 0.02 23.86 2.23
N LYS A 141 0.64 24.96 1.76
CA LYS A 141 0.34 25.54 0.46
C LYS A 141 0.99 24.69 -0.64
N LEU A 142 0.36 24.54 -1.80
CA LEU A 142 0.87 23.74 -2.92
C LEU A 142 2.28 24.18 -3.37
N LYS A 143 2.59 25.48 -3.35
CA LYS A 143 3.91 26.02 -3.67
C LYS A 143 5.04 25.50 -2.76
N ASN A 144 4.69 25.07 -1.55
CA ASN A 144 5.63 24.56 -0.55
C ASN A 144 5.67 23.02 -0.51
N ILE A 145 5.19 22.36 -1.57
CA ILE A 145 5.15 20.91 -1.65
C ILE A 145 6.56 20.32 -1.65
N ASN A 146 6.72 19.24 -0.89
CA ASN A 146 7.96 18.48 -0.79
C ASN A 146 7.68 16.97 -0.90
N ARG A 147 8.75 16.21 -0.95
CA ARG A 147 8.66 14.74 -0.91
C ARG A 147 7.84 14.25 0.27
N ASN A 148 7.00 13.24 0.03
CA ASN A 148 6.07 12.60 0.97
C ASN A 148 4.82 13.44 1.31
N ASP A 149 4.68 14.66 0.82
CA ASP A 149 3.43 15.41 0.97
C ASP A 149 2.30 14.75 0.16
N LEU A 150 1.08 14.92 0.61
CA LEU A 150 -0.13 14.33 0.04
C LEU A 150 -0.98 15.39 -0.62
N ILE A 151 -1.40 15.15 -1.86
CA ILE A 151 -2.30 16.05 -2.60
C ILE A 151 -3.67 15.38 -2.66
N PHE A 152 -4.72 16.09 -2.26
CA PHE A 152 -6.09 15.59 -2.21
C PHE A 152 -7.01 16.31 -3.18
N TRP A 153 -7.83 15.53 -3.87
CA TRP A 153 -9.03 15.95 -4.61
C TRP A 153 -10.25 15.25 -4.00
N LYS A 154 -11.46 15.62 -4.39
CA LYS A 154 -12.66 14.87 -4.00
C LYS A 154 -12.54 13.42 -4.48
N GLY A 155 -12.50 12.47 -3.55
CA GLY A 155 -12.40 11.05 -3.86
C GLY A 155 -11.01 10.56 -4.35
N HIS A 156 -9.96 11.41 -4.35
CA HIS A 156 -8.65 11.03 -4.87
C HIS A 156 -7.49 11.57 -4.03
N VAL A 157 -6.38 10.82 -4.01
CA VAL A 157 -5.13 11.20 -3.34
C VAL A 157 -3.91 10.81 -4.18
N ALA A 158 -2.89 11.66 -4.15
CA ALA A 158 -1.57 11.39 -4.72
C ALA A 158 -0.48 11.68 -3.67
N ILE A 159 0.68 11.04 -3.83
CA ILE A 159 1.84 11.17 -2.96
C ILE A 159 2.94 11.86 -3.74
N ALA A 160 3.46 12.99 -3.26
CA ALA A 160 4.59 13.66 -3.87
C ALA A 160 5.88 12.87 -3.67
N LEU A 161 6.59 12.60 -4.77
CA LEU A 161 7.93 11.98 -4.75
C LEU A 161 9.03 13.04 -4.70
N SER A 162 8.72 14.25 -5.17
CA SER A 162 9.59 15.44 -5.16
C SER A 162 8.72 16.69 -5.23
N LYS A 163 9.33 17.85 -5.38
CA LYS A 163 8.63 19.12 -5.68
C LYS A 163 7.87 19.08 -7.02
N ASN A 164 8.28 18.22 -7.96
CA ASN A 164 7.78 18.23 -9.35
C ASN A 164 7.03 16.94 -9.74
N THR A 165 7.19 15.84 -8.99
CA THR A 165 6.64 14.54 -9.39
C THR A 165 5.78 13.95 -8.27
N LEU A 166 4.71 13.28 -8.66
CA LEU A 166 3.82 12.51 -7.79
C LEU A 166 3.67 11.07 -8.28
N VAL A 167 3.19 10.21 -7.40
CA VAL A 167 2.72 8.87 -7.72
C VAL A 167 1.28 8.70 -7.21
N HIS A 168 0.44 8.08 -8.03
CA HIS A 168 -0.92 7.73 -7.65
C HIS A 168 -1.43 6.52 -8.42
N ALA A 169 -2.36 5.78 -7.84
CA ALA A 169 -3.19 4.85 -8.60
C ALA A 169 -4.27 5.67 -9.30
N TYR A 170 -4.19 5.77 -10.63
CA TYR A 170 -5.00 6.69 -11.41
C TYR A 170 -6.02 5.95 -12.28
N GLY A 171 -7.31 6.10 -11.92
CA GLY A 171 -8.41 5.40 -12.56
C GLY A 171 -8.47 5.59 -14.09
N PRO A 172 -8.37 6.82 -14.63
CA PRO A 172 -8.39 7.05 -16.08
C PRO A 172 -7.28 6.35 -16.86
N LEU A 173 -6.11 6.12 -16.26
CA LEU A 173 -5.02 5.34 -16.85
C LEU A 173 -5.01 3.87 -16.41
N LYS A 174 -6.00 3.45 -15.60
CA LYS A 174 -6.20 2.07 -15.11
C LYS A 174 -4.98 1.45 -14.42
N LYS A 175 -4.05 2.27 -13.89
CA LYS A 175 -2.81 1.79 -13.25
C LYS A 175 -2.18 2.82 -12.31
N VAL A 176 -1.16 2.38 -11.56
CA VAL A 176 -0.28 3.26 -10.80
C VAL A 176 0.72 3.92 -11.73
N VAL A 177 0.78 5.25 -11.70
CA VAL A 177 1.65 6.06 -12.55
C VAL A 177 2.42 7.08 -11.74
N ILE A 178 3.59 7.48 -12.29
CA ILE A 178 4.38 8.61 -11.81
C ILE A 178 4.25 9.71 -12.84
N MET A 179 3.83 10.90 -12.40
CA MET A 179 3.52 12.02 -13.29
C MET A 179 4.05 13.33 -12.71
N ASN A 180 4.17 14.37 -13.56
CA ASN A 180 4.46 15.71 -13.10
C ASN A 180 3.26 16.28 -12.34
N ILE A 181 3.50 16.93 -11.19
CA ILE A 181 2.45 17.43 -10.28
C ILE A 181 1.53 18.42 -10.99
N PHE A 182 2.09 19.46 -11.56
CA PHE A 182 1.29 20.57 -12.15
C PHE A 182 0.54 20.13 -13.41
N LYS A 183 1.18 19.31 -14.28
CA LYS A 183 0.50 18.72 -15.44
C LYS A 183 -0.65 17.79 -15.00
N THR A 184 -0.49 17.04 -13.89
CA THR A 184 -1.54 16.17 -13.35
C THR A 184 -2.70 16.97 -12.78
N ILE A 185 -2.42 18.04 -12.03
CA ILE A 185 -3.46 18.93 -11.48
C ILE A 185 -4.30 19.51 -12.63
N LYS A 186 -3.65 20.09 -13.64
CA LYS A 186 -4.33 20.66 -14.82
C LYS A 186 -5.14 19.60 -15.58
N ARG A 187 -4.57 18.38 -15.75
CA ARG A 187 -5.27 17.26 -16.37
C ARG A 187 -6.55 16.89 -15.61
N ILE A 188 -6.46 16.68 -14.29
CA ILE A 188 -7.62 16.29 -13.46
C ILE A 188 -8.68 17.39 -13.47
N GLU A 189 -8.27 18.66 -13.41
CA GLU A 189 -9.19 19.79 -13.48
C GLU A 189 -9.92 19.83 -14.84
N ASN A 190 -9.21 19.65 -15.93
CA ASN A 190 -9.79 19.70 -17.28
C ASN A 190 -10.72 18.50 -17.57
N THR A 191 -10.32 17.27 -17.15
CA THR A 191 -11.03 16.04 -17.52
C THR A 191 -12.12 15.63 -16.54
N ALA A 192 -11.93 15.89 -15.24
CA ALA A 192 -12.87 15.50 -14.19
C ALA A 192 -13.52 16.68 -13.47
N LYS A 193 -13.14 17.93 -13.82
CA LYS A 193 -13.58 19.17 -13.16
C LYS A 193 -13.29 19.20 -11.65
N LEU A 194 -12.25 18.49 -11.21
CA LEU A 194 -11.87 18.40 -9.81
C LEU A 194 -10.68 19.30 -9.49
N LYS A 195 -10.86 20.24 -8.57
CA LYS A 195 -9.79 21.09 -8.02
C LYS A 195 -9.10 20.41 -6.84
N VAL A 196 -7.85 20.78 -6.57
CA VAL A 196 -7.12 20.37 -5.36
C VAL A 196 -7.83 20.96 -4.14
N ILE A 197 -8.28 20.07 -3.22
CA ILE A 197 -9.00 20.46 -2.00
C ILE A 197 -8.11 20.48 -0.76
N GLY A 198 -6.85 20.20 -0.91
CA GLY A 198 -5.86 20.33 0.14
C GLY A 198 -4.56 19.59 -0.11
N VAL A 199 -3.49 20.11 0.46
CA VAL A 199 -2.19 19.45 0.54
C VAL A 199 -1.86 19.22 2.01
N ARG A 200 -1.34 18.05 2.34
CA ARG A 200 -1.02 17.64 3.71
C ARG A 200 0.41 17.13 3.81
N ARG A 201 1.08 17.50 4.88
CA ARG A 201 2.38 16.92 5.27
C ARG A 201 2.17 15.80 6.26
N ILE A 202 2.89 14.67 6.07
CA ILE A 202 2.82 13.50 6.95
C ILE A 202 3.70 13.65 8.19
#